data_fb06eed6e7b9d9dad73b649a24eaabde
#
_entry.id   fb06eed6e7b9d9dad73b649a24eaabde
#
_cell.length_a   1.000
_cell.length_b   1.000
_cell.length_c   1.000
_cell.angle_alpha   90.00
_cell.angle_beta   90.00
_cell.angle_gamma   90.00
#
_symmetry.space_group_name_H-M   'P 1'
#
loop_
_entity.id
_entity.type
_entity.pdbx_description
1 polymer ?
#
loop_
_entity_poly.entity_id
_entity_poly.type
_entity_poly.pdbx_seq_one_letter_code
_entity_poly.pdbx_strand_id
1 'polypeptide(L)'
;MAKVSASILACDHTKIGEQVLEAEKAGADIVHIDVMDGVYVENVTFGPQLVADLKKITKLPLSVHMELVRPETFLPMFAKAGADIITFQLDACPNPLHMLREVSKVAEPQFEGQTKTKLGNNEVMGAVDQAVGEAVQHQEYRK
;
A
#
# COMPACT_ATOMS: atom_id res chain seq x y z
N MET A 1 -17.39 2.21 -12.89
CA MET A 1 -16.85 0.90 -13.30
C MET A 1 -15.98 0.39 -12.16
N ALA A 2 -16.01 -0.93 -11.87
CA ALA A 2 -15.08 -1.56 -10.93
C ALA A 2 -13.65 -1.46 -11.49
N LYS A 3 -12.65 -1.31 -10.60
CA LYS A 3 -11.24 -1.35 -10.96
C LYS A 3 -10.65 -2.72 -10.62
N VAL A 4 -9.72 -3.18 -11.45
CA VAL A 4 -9.00 -4.44 -11.27
C VAL A 4 -7.62 -4.15 -10.68
N SER A 5 -7.35 -4.68 -9.49
CA SER A 5 -6.04 -4.66 -8.86
C SER A 5 -5.39 -6.04 -9.01
N ALA A 6 -4.33 -6.13 -9.81
CA ALA A 6 -3.64 -7.37 -10.10
C ALA A 6 -2.54 -7.62 -9.05
N SER A 7 -2.70 -8.66 -8.22
CA SER A 7 -1.68 -9.06 -7.25
C SER A 7 -0.55 -9.83 -7.93
N ILE A 8 0.68 -9.47 -7.59
CA ILE A 8 1.89 -10.16 -8.06
C ILE A 8 2.33 -11.30 -7.12
N LEU A 9 1.58 -11.58 -6.07
CA LEU A 9 1.96 -12.60 -5.08
C LEU A 9 2.10 -14.00 -5.69
N ALA A 10 1.27 -14.32 -6.69
CA ALA A 10 1.27 -15.61 -7.39
C ALA A 10 2.06 -15.61 -8.70
N CYS A 11 2.79 -14.53 -9.01
CA CYS A 11 3.63 -14.45 -10.19
C CYS A 11 4.83 -15.40 -10.11
N ASP A 12 5.35 -15.79 -11.27
CA ASP A 12 6.70 -16.33 -11.37
C ASP A 12 7.70 -15.22 -11.03
N HIS A 13 8.40 -15.35 -9.89
CA HIS A 13 9.32 -14.32 -9.40
C HIS A 13 10.46 -14.01 -10.37
N THR A 14 10.80 -14.94 -11.27
CA THR A 14 11.80 -14.70 -12.33
C THR A 14 11.26 -13.85 -13.48
N LYS A 15 9.94 -13.62 -13.55
CA LYS A 15 9.23 -12.95 -14.65
C LYS A 15 8.23 -11.88 -14.18
N ILE A 16 8.33 -11.42 -12.95
CA ILE A 16 7.37 -10.46 -12.37
C ILE A 16 7.17 -9.26 -13.30
N GLY A 17 8.25 -8.66 -13.80
CA GLY A 17 8.19 -7.51 -14.68
C GLY A 17 7.41 -7.78 -15.98
N GLU A 18 7.64 -8.94 -16.62
CA GLU A 18 6.94 -9.35 -17.84
C GLU A 18 5.44 -9.54 -17.55
N GLN A 19 5.10 -10.23 -16.45
CA GLN A 19 3.71 -10.52 -16.07
C GLN A 19 2.95 -9.26 -15.64
N VAL A 20 3.61 -8.28 -15.02
CA VAL A 20 3.03 -6.96 -14.76
C VAL A 20 2.67 -6.24 -16.06
N LEU A 21 3.55 -6.25 -17.06
CA LEU A 21 3.26 -5.64 -18.37
C LEU A 21 2.15 -6.41 -19.12
N GLU A 22 2.03 -7.71 -18.95
CA GLU A 22 0.91 -8.50 -19.49
C GLU A 22 -0.41 -8.13 -18.83
N ALA A 23 -0.43 -7.98 -17.50
CA ALA A 23 -1.61 -7.51 -16.74
C ALA A 23 -2.03 -6.10 -17.17
N GLU A 24 -1.08 -5.18 -17.35
CA GLU A 24 -1.33 -3.82 -17.86
C GLU A 24 -1.98 -3.87 -19.25
N LYS A 25 -1.45 -4.66 -20.17
CA LYS A 25 -2.04 -4.86 -21.52
C LYS A 25 -3.42 -5.51 -21.47
N ALA A 26 -3.67 -6.37 -20.50
CA ALA A 26 -4.96 -7.03 -20.30
C ALA A 26 -6.02 -6.10 -19.66
N GLY A 27 -5.64 -4.89 -19.25
CA GLY A 27 -6.55 -3.87 -18.72
C GLY A 27 -6.66 -3.85 -17.19
N ALA A 28 -5.64 -4.32 -16.47
CA ALA A 28 -5.52 -4.06 -15.04
C ALA A 28 -5.40 -2.55 -14.78
N ASP A 29 -5.96 -2.08 -13.67
CA ASP A 29 -5.93 -0.66 -13.27
C ASP A 29 -4.83 -0.38 -12.24
N ILE A 30 -4.43 -1.37 -11.44
CA ILE A 30 -3.51 -1.25 -10.31
C ILE A 30 -2.66 -2.52 -10.24
N VAL A 31 -1.39 -2.40 -9.85
CA VAL A 31 -0.55 -3.53 -9.41
C VAL A 31 -0.57 -3.61 -7.89
N HIS A 32 -0.91 -4.77 -7.33
CA HIS A 32 -0.94 -5.01 -5.88
C HIS A 32 0.28 -5.81 -5.43
N ILE A 33 0.94 -5.33 -4.38
CA ILE A 33 2.22 -5.86 -3.89
C ILE A 33 2.07 -6.13 -2.39
N ASP A 34 1.90 -7.41 -2.03
CA ASP A 34 1.81 -7.85 -0.64
C ASP A 34 3.22 -8.02 -0.06
N VAL A 35 3.56 -7.18 0.90
CA VAL A 35 4.87 -7.16 1.57
C VAL A 35 4.76 -7.83 2.93
N MET A 36 5.44 -8.97 3.06
CA MET A 36 5.37 -9.84 4.23
C MET A 36 6.77 -10.06 4.81
N ASP A 37 6.87 -10.08 6.15
CA ASP A 37 8.14 -10.16 6.89
C ASP A 37 8.40 -11.52 7.56
N GLY A 38 7.48 -12.48 7.43
CA GLY A 38 7.55 -13.77 8.09
C GLY A 38 7.22 -13.76 9.58
N VAL A 39 6.77 -12.62 10.13
CA VAL A 39 6.41 -12.44 11.53
C VAL A 39 4.94 -12.11 11.68
N TYR A 40 4.43 -11.12 10.94
CA TYR A 40 3.01 -10.78 10.93
C TYR A 40 2.19 -11.89 10.25
N VAL A 41 2.69 -12.40 9.12
CA VAL A 41 2.19 -13.58 8.41
C VAL A 41 3.33 -14.56 8.16
N GLU A 42 3.04 -15.86 8.07
CA GLU A 42 4.04 -16.93 7.89
C GLU A 42 4.54 -17.02 6.43
N ASN A 43 4.95 -15.90 5.86
CA ASN A 43 5.55 -15.82 4.54
C ASN A 43 6.51 -14.63 4.45
N VAL A 44 7.47 -14.69 3.53
CA VAL A 44 8.38 -13.56 3.22
C VAL A 44 8.30 -13.30 1.73
N THR A 45 8.06 -12.03 1.35
CA THR A 45 7.82 -11.72 -0.06
C THR A 45 8.78 -10.65 -0.58
N PHE A 46 8.32 -9.41 -0.69
CA PHE A 46 8.93 -8.36 -1.49
C PHE A 46 9.48 -7.22 -0.64
N GLY A 47 10.47 -6.52 -1.19
CA GLY A 47 11.05 -5.34 -0.57
C GLY A 47 10.91 -4.08 -1.44
N PRO A 48 11.35 -2.90 -0.93
CA PRO A 48 11.26 -1.63 -1.63
C PRO A 48 11.97 -1.62 -2.99
N GLN A 49 13.01 -2.44 -3.16
CA GLN A 49 13.74 -2.51 -4.44
C GLN A 49 12.85 -3.01 -5.58
N LEU A 50 11.98 -4.01 -5.32
CA LEU A 50 11.04 -4.48 -6.35
C LEU A 50 10.07 -3.36 -6.76
N VAL A 51 9.54 -2.59 -5.80
CA VAL A 51 8.65 -1.45 -6.08
C VAL A 51 9.36 -0.44 -6.98
N ALA A 52 10.62 -0.09 -6.65
CA ALA A 52 11.42 0.85 -7.43
C ALA A 52 11.70 0.35 -8.86
N ASP A 53 11.87 -0.94 -9.04
CA ASP A 53 12.12 -1.53 -10.37
C ASP A 53 10.84 -1.62 -11.19
N LEU A 54 9.71 -2.02 -10.59
CA LEU A 54 8.40 -2.01 -11.24
C LEU A 54 7.98 -0.60 -11.66
N LYS A 55 8.26 0.41 -10.83
CA LYS A 55 7.93 1.82 -11.15
C LYS A 55 8.60 2.32 -12.43
N LYS A 56 9.70 1.73 -12.85
CA LYS A 56 10.42 2.08 -14.10
C LYS A 56 9.77 1.50 -15.35
N ILE A 57 9.00 0.42 -15.22
CA ILE A 57 8.52 -0.36 -16.37
C ILE A 57 7.01 -0.30 -16.59
N THR A 58 6.20 -0.08 -15.54
CA THR A 58 4.74 0.04 -15.68
C THR A 58 4.26 1.46 -15.43
N LYS A 59 3.12 1.82 -16.07
CA LYS A 59 2.40 3.07 -15.83
C LYS A 59 1.28 2.92 -14.80
N LEU A 60 0.97 1.69 -14.41
CA LEU A 60 -0.05 1.43 -13.42
C LEU A 60 0.38 1.94 -12.04
N PRO A 61 -0.55 2.45 -11.24
CA PRO A 61 -0.31 2.71 -9.83
C PRO A 61 0.15 1.44 -9.11
N LEU A 62 1.16 1.59 -8.24
CA LEU A 62 1.67 0.52 -7.40
C LEU A 62 1.04 0.62 -6.01
N SER A 63 0.21 -0.35 -5.65
CA SER A 63 -0.43 -0.48 -4.34
C SER A 63 0.38 -1.43 -3.47
N VAL A 64 1.06 -0.88 -2.48
CA VAL A 64 1.87 -1.64 -1.52
C VAL A 64 1.04 -1.93 -0.27
N HIS A 65 0.82 -3.20 0.02
CA HIS A 65 0.13 -3.68 1.21
C HIS A 65 1.16 -4.22 2.21
N MET A 66 1.34 -3.52 3.31
CA MET A 66 2.32 -3.85 4.34
C MET A 66 1.72 -4.79 5.39
N GLU A 67 1.89 -6.09 5.19
CA GLU A 67 1.56 -7.18 6.12
C GLU A 67 2.79 -7.55 6.94
N LEU A 68 3.25 -6.62 7.75
CA LEU A 68 4.50 -6.73 8.51
C LEU A 68 4.39 -6.04 9.87
N VAL A 69 5.26 -6.43 10.79
CA VAL A 69 5.34 -5.81 12.13
C VAL A 69 6.01 -4.45 12.01
N ARG A 70 5.45 -3.46 12.70
CA ARG A 70 5.97 -2.09 12.73
C ARG A 70 6.06 -1.44 11.35
N PRO A 71 4.94 -1.35 10.60
CA PRO A 71 4.92 -0.80 9.24
C PRO A 71 5.45 0.65 9.18
N GLU A 72 5.38 1.42 10.27
CA GLU A 72 5.92 2.77 10.37
C GLU A 72 7.41 2.86 10.06
N THR A 73 8.16 1.79 10.32
CA THR A 73 9.61 1.72 10.04
C THR A 73 9.88 1.66 8.53
N PHE A 74 8.99 1.01 7.78
CA PHE A 74 9.17 0.72 6.35
C PHE A 74 8.49 1.75 5.44
N LEU A 75 7.52 2.49 5.96
CA LEU A 75 6.76 3.49 5.21
C LEU A 75 7.64 4.44 4.37
N PRO A 76 8.68 5.09 4.93
CA PRO A 76 9.51 6.02 4.15
C PRO A 76 10.26 5.32 3.01
N MET A 77 10.60 4.04 3.19
CA MET A 77 11.34 3.26 2.19
C MET A 77 10.45 2.93 1.00
N PHE A 78 9.21 2.49 1.22
CA PHE A 78 8.26 2.18 0.16
C PHE A 78 7.76 3.44 -0.56
N ALA A 79 7.52 4.51 0.17
CA ALA A 79 7.18 5.81 -0.43
C ALA A 79 8.30 6.31 -1.35
N LYS A 80 9.56 6.28 -0.89
CA LYS A 80 10.73 6.64 -1.71
C LYS A 80 10.91 5.73 -2.92
N ALA A 81 10.53 4.45 -2.80
CA ALA A 81 10.57 3.50 -3.90
C ALA A 81 9.52 3.76 -4.99
N GLY A 82 8.51 4.61 -4.72
CA GLY A 82 7.49 5.01 -5.68
C GLY A 82 6.16 4.28 -5.50
N ALA A 83 5.84 3.80 -4.30
CA ALA A 83 4.49 3.34 -3.98
C ALA A 83 3.49 4.49 -4.14
N ASP A 84 2.42 4.27 -4.92
CA ASP A 84 1.36 5.25 -5.14
C ASP A 84 0.23 5.12 -4.11
N ILE A 85 0.02 3.89 -3.62
CA ILE A 85 -0.98 3.56 -2.60
C ILE A 85 -0.27 2.73 -1.53
N ILE A 86 -0.51 3.05 -0.26
CA ILE A 86 0.02 2.29 0.86
C ILE A 86 -1.13 1.86 1.75
N THR A 87 -1.22 0.54 1.98
CA THR A 87 -2.14 -0.10 2.92
C THR A 87 -1.33 -0.75 4.03
N PHE A 88 -1.82 -0.72 5.25
CA PHE A 88 -1.19 -1.37 6.40
C PHE A 88 -2.24 -1.91 7.37
N GLN A 89 -1.83 -2.90 8.19
CA GLN A 89 -2.69 -3.50 9.19
C GLN A 89 -2.72 -2.67 10.47
N LEU A 90 -3.91 -2.31 10.95
CA LEU A 90 -4.07 -1.46 12.12
C LEU A 90 -3.54 -2.10 13.40
N ASP A 91 -3.71 -3.41 13.55
CA ASP A 91 -3.25 -4.19 14.69
C ASP A 91 -1.73 -4.44 14.70
N ALA A 92 -1.05 -4.24 13.57
CA ALA A 92 0.41 -4.25 13.48
C ALA A 92 1.05 -2.92 13.93
N CYS A 93 0.24 -1.85 14.09
CA CYS A 93 0.72 -0.52 14.43
C CYS A 93 0.54 -0.24 15.93
N PRO A 94 1.60 0.09 16.68
CA PRO A 94 1.49 0.55 18.06
C PRO A 94 0.68 1.86 18.20
N ASN A 95 0.71 2.70 17.18
CA ASN A 95 -0.03 3.95 17.12
C ASN A 95 -0.57 4.20 15.69
N PRO A 96 -1.75 3.66 15.34
CA PRO A 96 -2.31 3.78 13.99
C PRO A 96 -2.56 5.24 13.55
N LEU A 97 -2.97 6.12 14.47
CA LEU A 97 -3.18 7.53 14.16
C LEU A 97 -1.89 8.25 13.80
N HIS A 98 -0.79 7.90 14.46
CA HIS A 98 0.53 8.43 14.10
C HIS A 98 0.92 7.94 12.70
N MET A 99 0.75 6.65 12.43
CA MET A 99 1.05 6.06 11.12
C MET A 99 0.29 6.75 9.98
N LEU A 100 -1.00 7.02 10.15
CA LEU A 100 -1.81 7.73 9.16
C LEU A 100 -1.31 9.15 8.88
N ARG A 101 -0.86 9.87 9.93
CA ARG A 101 -0.24 11.19 9.76
C ARG A 101 1.10 11.11 9.02
N GLU A 102 1.89 10.07 9.25
CA GLU A 102 3.14 9.87 8.52
C GLU A 102 2.88 9.53 7.05
N VAL A 103 1.89 8.69 6.75
CA VAL A 103 1.45 8.42 5.36
C VAL A 103 1.07 9.72 4.66
N SER A 104 0.27 10.58 5.31
CA SER A 104 -0.11 11.88 4.73
C SER A 104 1.10 12.77 4.41
N LYS A 105 2.10 12.83 5.28
CA LYS A 105 3.31 13.63 5.06
C LYS A 105 4.16 13.13 3.89
N VAL A 106 4.20 11.80 3.68
CA VAL A 106 5.01 11.19 2.61
C VAL A 106 4.30 11.31 1.27
N ALA A 107 2.96 11.40 1.27
CA ALA A 107 2.16 11.57 0.07
C ALA A 107 2.21 13.01 -0.52
N GLU A 108 2.52 14.01 0.29
CA GLU A 108 2.48 15.41 -0.15
C GLU A 108 3.64 15.89 -1.06
N PRO A 109 4.91 15.46 -0.94
CA PRO A 109 6.00 16.07 -1.70
C PRO A 109 6.22 15.54 -3.10
N GLN A 110 5.62 14.44 -3.50
CA GLN A 110 5.92 13.79 -4.80
C GLN A 110 4.91 14.10 -5.90
N PHE A 111 3.88 14.87 -5.64
CA PHE A 111 2.79 15.16 -6.57
C PHE A 111 2.73 16.59 -7.11
N GLU A 112 3.79 17.37 -6.98
CA GLU A 112 3.92 18.59 -7.80
C GLU A 112 4.26 18.19 -9.23
N GLY A 113 3.24 17.86 -10.00
CA GLY A 113 3.41 17.80 -11.44
C GLY A 113 2.57 16.84 -12.26
N GLN A 114 1.99 15.75 -11.75
CA GLN A 114 1.06 14.95 -12.56
C GLN A 114 0.18 14.02 -11.72
N THR A 115 -1.12 14.08 -12.05
CA THR A 115 -2.26 13.32 -11.53
C THR A 115 -2.69 13.66 -10.11
N LYS A 116 -3.65 14.55 -10.05
CA LYS A 116 -4.54 14.74 -8.91
C LYS A 116 -5.36 13.47 -8.69
N THR A 117 -4.87 12.55 -7.89
CA THR A 117 -5.79 11.68 -7.17
C THR A 117 -6.36 12.56 -6.07
N LYS A 118 -7.54 13.12 -6.32
CA LYS A 118 -8.33 13.86 -5.34
C LYS A 118 -8.87 12.87 -4.31
N LEU A 119 -8.05 12.50 -3.35
CA LEU A 119 -8.51 12.30 -2.01
C LEU A 119 -8.11 13.58 -1.29
N GLY A 120 -9.05 14.52 -1.17
CA GLY A 120 -8.85 15.71 -0.36
C GLY A 120 -8.50 15.27 1.06
N ASN A 121 -7.66 16.03 1.76
CA ASN A 121 -7.28 15.76 3.16
C ASN A 121 -8.48 15.43 4.08
N ASN A 122 -9.68 15.91 3.75
CA ASN A 122 -10.91 15.65 4.46
C ASN A 122 -11.52 14.26 4.20
N GLU A 123 -11.27 13.64 3.02
CA GLU A 123 -11.80 12.30 2.70
C GLU A 123 -10.92 11.20 3.31
N VAL A 124 -9.60 11.42 3.38
CA VAL A 124 -8.69 10.52 4.10
C VAL A 124 -8.98 10.58 5.60
N MET A 125 -9.17 11.76 6.17
CA MET A 125 -9.54 11.92 7.59
C MET A 125 -10.91 11.33 7.90
N GLY A 126 -11.91 11.48 7.03
CA GLY A 126 -13.24 10.88 7.21
C GLY A 126 -13.22 9.36 7.20
N ALA A 127 -12.46 8.74 6.30
CA ALA A 127 -12.28 7.28 6.25
C ALA A 127 -11.51 6.76 7.49
N VAL A 128 -10.57 7.54 8.00
CA VAL A 128 -9.81 7.26 9.23
C VAL A 128 -10.70 7.33 10.45
N ASP A 129 -11.50 8.38 10.58
CA ASP A 129 -12.40 8.56 11.73
C ASP A 129 -13.46 7.45 11.78
N GLN A 130 -13.96 7.01 10.63
CA GLN A 130 -14.91 5.90 10.53
C GLN A 130 -14.24 4.56 10.90
N ALA A 131 -13.06 4.26 10.36
CA ALA A 131 -12.33 3.02 10.65
C ALA A 131 -11.88 2.95 12.12
N VAL A 132 -11.46 4.08 12.71
CA VAL A 132 -11.09 4.15 14.14
C VAL A 132 -12.34 4.02 15.02
N GLY A 133 -13.47 4.62 14.61
CA GLY A 133 -14.75 4.47 15.32
C GLY A 133 -15.22 3.02 15.36
N GLU A 134 -15.15 2.30 14.27
CA GLU A 134 -15.49 0.88 14.16
C GLU A 134 -14.53 -0.01 14.98
N ALA A 135 -13.22 0.26 14.93
CA ALA A 135 -12.22 -0.48 15.70
C ALA A 135 -12.38 -0.29 17.21
N VAL A 136 -12.73 0.91 17.67
CA VAL A 136 -13.01 1.20 19.10
C VAL A 136 -14.26 0.49 19.56
N GLN A 137 -15.34 0.47 18.76
CA GLN A 137 -16.56 -0.28 19.09
C GLN A 137 -16.30 -1.80 19.18
N HIS A 138 -15.45 -2.37 18.32
CA HIS A 138 -15.09 -3.79 18.40
C HIS A 138 -14.22 -4.15 19.61
N GLN A 139 -13.44 -3.22 20.17
CA GLN A 139 -12.66 -3.48 21.38
C GLN A 139 -13.53 -3.50 22.66
N GLU A 140 -14.63 -2.77 22.70
CA GLU A 140 -15.55 -2.77 23.85
C GLU A 140 -16.34 -4.09 23.98
N TYR A 141 -16.48 -4.88 22.91
CA TYR A 141 -17.18 -6.17 22.92
C TYR A 141 -16.29 -7.37 23.30
N ARG A 142 -15.00 -7.16 23.61
CA ARG A 142 -14.06 -8.25 24.01
C ARG A 142 -13.64 -8.19 25.47
N LYS A 143 -14.46 -7.63 26.35
CA LYS A 143 -14.29 -7.72 27.80
C LYS A 143 -15.22 -8.74 28.41
#